data_e0b802e61e7fba592eb5db4edfd8aad6
#
_entry.id   e0b802e61e7fba592eb5db4edfd8aad6
#
_cell.length_a   1.000
_cell.length_b   1.000
_cell.length_c   1.000
_cell.angle_alpha   90.00
_cell.angle_beta   90.00
_cell.angle_gamma   90.00
#
_symmetry.space_group_name_H-M   'P 1'
#
loop_
_entity.id
_entity.type
_entity.pdbx_description
1 polymer ?
#
loop_
_entity_poly.entity_id
_entity_poly.type
_entity_poly.pdbx_seq_one_letter_code
_entity_poly.pdbx_strand_id
1 'polypeptide(L)'
;MLLAVTAAEAQPWGSPYGRQNQYYRQQSPGYFSFWGGWNDYQPRRRGPLFQSGGERPDITPVEPKTIAFPSQYPVGSVIIDTKGRQLLLIKSETEALHYPISVGRQGFTWTGTETISRKAPWPDWHPPDEMRARDWRLPEKMSGGVKNPLGAMALYLGHSLYRIHGTNDTSSIGRAASSGCFRMLNGHIIDLSSRVDIGVTVTVISRLPPELEKIVADQVTLPNQVDSTKKRRVSTTRPNRG
;
A
#
# COMPACT_ATOMS: atom_id res chain seq x y z
N MET A 1 -49.82 -18.71 -23.95
CA MET A 1 -49.07 -19.08 -22.73
C MET A 1 -47.93 -18.08 -22.61
N LEU A 2 -48.17 -16.97 -21.88
CA LEU A 2 -47.20 -15.89 -21.68
C LEU A 2 -46.37 -16.25 -20.45
N LEU A 3 -45.03 -16.36 -20.63
CA LEU A 3 -44.10 -16.47 -19.53
C LEU A 3 -43.71 -15.07 -19.05
N ALA A 4 -44.10 -14.74 -17.83
CA ALA A 4 -43.72 -13.52 -17.16
C ALA A 4 -42.23 -13.62 -16.72
N VAL A 5 -41.40 -12.68 -17.21
CA VAL A 5 -40.01 -12.48 -16.74
C VAL A 5 -40.13 -11.61 -15.49
N THR A 6 -39.80 -12.16 -14.33
CA THR A 6 -39.71 -11.42 -13.07
C THR A 6 -38.40 -10.63 -13.07
N ALA A 7 -38.52 -9.32 -12.97
CA ALA A 7 -37.36 -8.42 -12.75
C ALA A 7 -36.71 -8.73 -11.38
N ALA A 8 -35.41 -9.05 -11.39
CA ALA A 8 -34.63 -9.16 -10.17
C ALA A 8 -34.42 -7.76 -9.60
N GLU A 9 -34.97 -7.51 -8.41
CA GLU A 9 -34.75 -6.28 -7.66
C GLU A 9 -33.25 -6.12 -7.32
N ALA A 10 -32.67 -5.04 -7.82
CA ALA A 10 -31.30 -4.64 -7.47
C ALA A 10 -31.26 -4.24 -5.99
N GLN A 11 -30.56 -5.02 -5.19
CA GLN A 11 -30.27 -4.68 -3.80
C GLN A 11 -29.45 -3.38 -3.75
N PRO A 12 -29.82 -2.39 -2.92
CA PRO A 12 -29.04 -1.17 -2.77
C PRO A 12 -27.68 -1.51 -2.15
N TRP A 13 -26.63 -1.12 -2.84
CA TRP A 13 -25.24 -1.24 -2.40
C TRP A 13 -25.06 -0.52 -1.06
N GLY A 14 -24.96 -1.29 0.01
CA GLY A 14 -24.59 -0.74 1.32
C GLY A 14 -23.23 -0.06 1.23
N SER A 15 -23.17 1.17 1.74
CA SER A 15 -21.97 2.01 1.76
C SER A 15 -20.74 1.23 2.21
N PRO A 16 -19.61 1.28 1.46
CA PRO A 16 -18.35 0.64 1.85
C PRO A 16 -17.82 1.10 3.22
N TYR A 17 -18.27 2.28 3.66
CA TYR A 17 -17.90 2.88 4.95
C TYR A 17 -18.48 2.15 6.17
N GLY A 18 -19.59 1.41 6.02
CA GLY A 18 -20.25 0.70 7.14
C GLY A 18 -19.48 -0.52 7.64
N ARG A 19 -18.75 -1.21 6.77
CA ARG A 19 -18.04 -2.46 7.15
C ARG A 19 -16.67 -2.21 7.77
N GLN A 20 -15.97 -1.15 7.41
CA GLN A 20 -14.69 -0.82 8.03
C GLN A 20 -14.85 -0.33 9.48
N ASN A 21 -15.94 0.39 9.80
CA ASN A 21 -16.21 0.80 11.18
C ASN A 21 -16.52 -0.38 12.13
N GLN A 22 -17.05 -1.50 11.63
CA GLN A 22 -17.27 -2.69 12.46
C GLN A 22 -15.97 -3.41 12.85
N TYR A 23 -14.96 -3.43 11.95
CA TYR A 23 -13.70 -4.10 12.24
C TYR A 23 -12.88 -3.39 13.34
N TYR A 24 -12.96 -2.05 13.41
CA TYR A 24 -12.25 -1.27 14.43
C TYR A 24 -12.97 -1.25 15.79
N ARG A 25 -14.28 -1.53 15.81
CA ARG A 25 -15.07 -1.50 17.05
C ARG A 25 -14.85 -2.74 17.95
N GLN A 26 -14.38 -3.86 17.40
CA GLN A 26 -14.20 -5.11 18.16
C GLN A 26 -12.84 -5.24 18.87
N GLN A 27 -11.91 -4.30 18.72
CA GLN A 27 -10.58 -4.37 19.35
C GLN A 27 -10.36 -3.37 20.49
N SER A 28 -11.40 -2.75 21.02
CA SER A 28 -11.28 -1.94 22.22
C SER A 28 -11.69 -2.79 23.42
N PRO A 29 -10.76 -3.19 24.32
CA PRO A 29 -11.13 -3.77 25.59
C PRO A 29 -11.83 -2.70 26.41
N GLY A 30 -13.15 -2.86 26.61
CA GLY A 30 -13.90 -2.04 27.53
C GLY A 30 -13.46 -2.30 28.97
N TYR A 31 -12.68 -1.40 29.52
CA TYR A 31 -12.55 -1.28 30.97
C TYR A 31 -13.72 -0.48 31.49
N PHE A 32 -14.73 -1.17 32.00
CA PHE A 32 -15.76 -0.61 32.84
C PHE A 32 -15.14 -0.42 34.24
N SER A 33 -14.72 0.80 34.57
CA SER A 33 -14.45 1.19 35.96
C SER A 33 -15.67 1.90 36.51
N PHE A 34 -16.44 1.16 37.30
CA PHE A 34 -17.53 1.68 38.08
C PHE A 34 -16.95 2.17 39.42
N TRP A 35 -16.54 3.42 39.51
CA TRP A 35 -16.53 4.24 40.74
C TRP A 35 -16.34 5.71 40.36
N GLY A 36 -17.31 6.55 40.80
CA GLY A 36 -17.37 7.95 40.51
C GLY A 36 -16.22 8.75 41.12
N GLY A 37 -15.71 9.67 40.34
CA GLY A 37 -14.74 10.67 40.74
C GLY A 37 -14.80 11.83 39.76
N TRP A 38 -15.16 13.00 40.24
CA TRP A 38 -15.26 14.25 39.50
C TRP A 38 -13.91 14.67 38.91
N ASN A 39 -13.94 15.20 37.69
CA ASN A 39 -12.86 15.94 37.02
C ASN A 39 -11.65 15.16 36.51
N ASP A 40 -11.84 14.36 35.46
CA ASP A 40 -10.75 14.15 34.50
C ASP A 40 -11.16 14.63 33.09
N TYR A 41 -11.60 15.87 32.99
CA TYR A 41 -11.58 16.56 31.70
C TYR A 41 -10.12 16.93 31.40
N GLN A 42 -9.33 15.92 31.04
CA GLN A 42 -8.05 16.14 30.37
C GLN A 42 -8.39 16.69 28.98
N PRO A 43 -8.11 17.98 28.69
CA PRO A 43 -8.31 18.47 27.34
C PRO A 43 -7.50 17.58 26.43
N ARG A 44 -8.18 16.86 25.50
CA ARG A 44 -7.50 16.01 24.51
C ARG A 44 -6.46 16.88 23.83
N ARG A 45 -5.18 16.60 24.08
CA ARG A 45 -4.08 17.29 23.41
C ARG A 45 -4.30 17.09 21.92
N ARG A 46 -4.52 18.18 21.21
CA ARG A 46 -4.65 18.18 19.75
C ARG A 46 -3.29 18.52 19.18
N GLY A 47 -2.89 17.81 18.14
CA GLY A 47 -1.73 18.15 17.35
C GLY A 47 -1.93 19.48 16.60
N PRO A 48 -0.94 19.95 15.87
CA PRO A 48 -1.06 21.17 15.08
C PRO A 48 -2.15 20.99 14.01
N LEU A 49 -2.93 22.06 13.75
CA LEU A 49 -3.94 22.05 12.68
C LEU A 49 -3.28 21.83 11.32
N PHE A 50 -2.11 22.42 11.12
CA PHE A 50 -1.36 22.35 9.86
C PHE A 50 0.12 22.12 10.11
N GLN A 51 0.72 21.32 9.22
CA GLN A 51 2.17 21.10 9.15
C GLN A 51 2.65 21.22 7.71
N SER A 52 3.78 21.87 7.49
CA SER A 52 4.40 21.93 6.18
C SER A 52 5.08 20.60 5.84
N GLY A 53 4.81 20.07 4.64
CA GLY A 53 5.52 18.93 4.08
C GLY A 53 6.92 19.25 3.57
N GLY A 54 7.31 20.51 3.55
CA GLY A 54 8.61 20.97 3.04
C GLY A 54 8.62 21.18 1.53
N GLU A 55 9.79 21.07 0.94
CA GLU A 55 10.04 21.27 -0.49
C GLU A 55 9.34 20.23 -1.36
N ARG A 56 9.14 20.57 -2.62
CA ARG A 56 8.53 19.71 -3.67
C ARG A 56 9.47 19.65 -4.88
N PRO A 57 10.63 19.01 -4.73
CA PRO A 57 11.59 18.93 -5.84
C PRO A 57 11.02 18.10 -7.00
N ASP A 58 11.54 18.36 -8.19
CA ASP A 58 11.32 17.46 -9.32
C ASP A 58 12.01 16.11 -9.04
N ILE A 59 11.26 15.05 -9.17
CA ILE A 59 11.75 13.69 -8.95
C ILE A 59 11.97 13.02 -10.31
N THR A 60 13.22 12.66 -10.56
CA THR A 60 13.56 11.87 -11.76
C THR A 60 12.87 10.50 -11.70
N PRO A 61 12.11 10.12 -12.75
CA PRO A 61 11.59 8.76 -12.86
C PRO A 61 12.70 7.73 -12.76
N VAL A 62 12.45 6.65 -12.03
CA VAL A 62 13.34 5.49 -11.96
C VAL A 62 12.69 4.35 -12.71
N GLU A 63 13.36 3.89 -13.76
CA GLU A 63 12.87 2.81 -14.59
C GLU A 63 12.80 1.49 -13.81
N PRO A 64 11.66 0.78 -13.84
CA PRO A 64 11.50 -0.51 -13.20
C PRO A 64 12.18 -1.62 -14.01
N LYS A 65 12.39 -2.76 -13.38
CA LYS A 65 12.86 -3.95 -14.09
C LYS A 65 11.75 -4.51 -15.00
N THR A 66 12.06 -4.74 -16.28
CA THR A 66 11.22 -5.57 -17.14
C THR A 66 11.49 -7.03 -16.81
N ILE A 67 10.42 -7.81 -16.63
CA ILE A 67 10.48 -9.24 -16.35
C ILE A 67 9.63 -10.02 -17.35
N ALA A 68 10.01 -11.27 -17.62
CA ALA A 68 9.14 -12.21 -18.30
C ALA A 68 7.97 -12.54 -17.37
N PHE A 69 6.76 -12.36 -17.86
CA PHE A 69 5.54 -12.60 -17.10
C PHE A 69 4.42 -13.03 -18.06
N PRO A 70 4.21 -14.33 -18.26
CA PRO A 70 3.09 -14.83 -19.07
C PRO A 70 1.78 -14.46 -18.39
N SER A 71 1.14 -13.42 -18.92
CA SER A 71 0.01 -12.77 -18.28
C SER A 71 -1.30 -13.16 -18.93
N GLN A 72 -2.29 -13.51 -18.10
CA GLN A 72 -3.70 -13.57 -18.46
C GLN A 72 -4.46 -12.28 -18.10
N TYR A 73 -3.76 -11.30 -17.53
CA TYR A 73 -4.33 -9.98 -17.20
C TYR A 73 -4.22 -9.05 -18.42
N PRO A 74 -5.17 -8.11 -18.59
CA PRO A 74 -5.15 -7.17 -19.71
C PRO A 74 -3.87 -6.34 -19.74
N VAL A 75 -3.35 -6.12 -20.95
CA VAL A 75 -2.22 -5.19 -21.16
C VAL A 75 -2.61 -3.79 -20.67
N GLY A 76 -1.69 -3.11 -20.00
CA GLY A 76 -1.90 -1.80 -19.37
C GLY A 76 -2.54 -1.87 -17.98
N SER A 77 -2.98 -3.04 -17.50
CA SER A 77 -3.49 -3.19 -16.13
C SER A 77 -2.37 -3.31 -15.09
N VAL A 78 -2.71 -2.99 -13.86
CA VAL A 78 -1.81 -3.10 -12.70
C VAL A 78 -2.24 -4.26 -11.82
N ILE A 79 -1.29 -5.12 -11.44
CA ILE A 79 -1.48 -6.21 -10.50
C ILE A 79 -0.65 -5.93 -9.25
N ILE A 80 -1.27 -6.01 -8.06
CA ILE A 80 -0.59 -5.87 -6.78
C ILE A 80 -0.65 -7.22 -6.06
N ASP A 81 0.51 -7.83 -5.87
CA ASP A 81 0.69 -9.02 -5.04
C ASP A 81 1.12 -8.60 -3.64
N THR A 82 0.20 -8.71 -2.68
CA THR A 82 0.44 -8.22 -1.33
C THR A 82 1.43 -9.10 -0.56
N LYS A 83 1.46 -10.42 -0.79
CA LYS A 83 2.42 -11.31 -0.15
C LYS A 83 3.81 -11.16 -0.75
N GLY A 84 3.91 -11.07 -2.07
CA GLY A 84 5.16 -10.81 -2.77
C GLY A 84 5.69 -9.39 -2.59
N ARG A 85 4.85 -8.46 -2.08
CA ARG A 85 5.18 -7.03 -1.90
C ARG A 85 5.69 -6.39 -3.17
N GLN A 86 4.95 -6.63 -4.24
CA GLN A 86 5.31 -6.21 -5.59
C GLN A 86 4.09 -5.68 -6.34
N LEU A 87 4.36 -4.78 -7.26
CA LEU A 87 3.41 -4.27 -8.22
C LEU A 87 3.93 -4.58 -9.62
N LEU A 88 3.06 -5.10 -10.46
CA LEU A 88 3.32 -5.44 -11.84
C LEU A 88 2.44 -4.58 -12.74
N LEU A 89 3.03 -3.81 -13.66
CA LEU A 89 2.32 -3.19 -14.76
C LEU A 89 2.46 -4.11 -15.98
N ILE A 90 1.35 -4.62 -16.48
CA ILE A 90 1.34 -5.57 -17.62
C ILE A 90 1.68 -4.80 -18.90
N LYS A 91 2.84 -5.11 -19.47
CA LYS A 91 3.38 -4.45 -20.67
C LYS A 91 2.94 -5.13 -21.95
N SER A 92 2.89 -6.48 -21.92
CA SER A 92 2.43 -7.34 -23.00
C SER A 92 1.90 -8.66 -22.46
N GLU A 93 1.49 -9.59 -23.31
CA GLU A 93 1.09 -10.94 -22.90
C GLU A 93 2.22 -11.74 -22.24
N THR A 94 3.48 -11.34 -22.44
CA THR A 94 4.67 -12.06 -21.98
C THR A 94 5.61 -11.26 -21.08
N GLU A 95 5.33 -9.95 -20.87
CA GLU A 95 6.20 -9.07 -20.11
C GLU A 95 5.43 -8.18 -19.14
N ALA A 96 6.01 -7.92 -17.99
CA ALA A 96 5.56 -6.92 -17.04
C ALA A 96 6.71 -6.03 -16.53
N LEU A 97 6.37 -4.83 -16.10
CA LEU A 97 7.25 -3.94 -15.34
C LEU A 97 7.07 -4.23 -13.85
N HIS A 98 8.16 -4.54 -13.17
CA HIS A 98 8.18 -4.94 -11.77
C HIS A 98 8.64 -3.80 -10.87
N TYR A 99 7.81 -3.44 -9.89
CA TYR A 99 8.11 -2.44 -8.87
C TYR A 99 8.05 -3.08 -7.48
N PRO A 100 9.10 -3.00 -6.65
CA PRO A 100 9.03 -3.35 -5.25
C PRO A 100 8.18 -2.33 -4.49
N ILE A 101 7.30 -2.81 -3.62
CA ILE A 101 6.37 -1.96 -2.86
C ILE A 101 6.37 -2.31 -1.36
N SER A 102 5.83 -1.40 -0.54
CA SER A 102 5.37 -1.70 0.80
C SER A 102 3.85 -1.85 0.80
N VAL A 103 3.36 -2.78 1.59
CA VAL A 103 1.92 -3.10 1.70
C VAL A 103 1.41 -2.89 3.12
N GLY A 104 0.11 -3.01 3.32
CA GLY A 104 -0.52 -2.98 4.63
C GLY A 104 0.05 -4.04 5.56
N ARG A 105 0.17 -3.70 6.86
CA ARG A 105 0.45 -4.67 7.92
C ARG A 105 -0.67 -5.69 8.01
N GLN A 106 -0.42 -6.82 8.66
CA GLN A 106 -1.44 -7.84 8.89
C GLN A 106 -2.73 -7.21 9.49
N GLY A 107 -3.88 -7.57 8.92
CA GLY A 107 -5.17 -6.98 9.25
C GLY A 107 -5.52 -5.68 8.50
N PHE A 108 -4.60 -5.14 7.69
CA PHE A 108 -4.81 -3.93 6.87
C PHE A 108 -4.68 -4.20 5.37
N THR A 109 -4.70 -5.46 4.95
CA THR A 109 -4.67 -5.84 3.54
C THR A 109 -6.08 -6.07 3.02
N TRP A 110 -6.34 -5.64 1.79
CA TRP A 110 -7.56 -5.95 1.07
C TRP A 110 -7.21 -6.61 -0.27
N THR A 111 -8.17 -7.30 -0.85
CA THR A 111 -8.08 -7.86 -2.21
C THR A 111 -9.32 -7.44 -2.98
N GLY A 112 -9.18 -7.29 -4.28
CA GLY A 112 -10.27 -6.85 -5.14
C GLY A 112 -9.75 -6.09 -6.35
N THR A 113 -10.68 -5.50 -7.10
CA THR A 113 -10.36 -4.73 -8.30
C THR A 113 -10.96 -3.35 -8.18
N GLU A 114 -10.16 -2.35 -8.48
CA GLU A 114 -10.51 -0.93 -8.52
C GLU A 114 -9.94 -0.31 -9.79
N THR A 115 -10.29 0.94 -10.06
CA THR A 115 -9.67 1.72 -11.13
C THR A 115 -8.93 2.92 -10.54
N ILE A 116 -7.91 3.40 -11.23
CA ILE A 116 -7.28 4.67 -10.89
C ILE A 116 -8.30 5.78 -11.14
N SER A 117 -8.78 6.43 -10.09
CA SER A 117 -9.79 7.48 -10.17
C SER A 117 -9.19 8.90 -10.23
N ARG A 118 -7.98 9.08 -9.71
CA ARG A 118 -7.29 10.37 -9.68
C ARG A 118 -5.78 10.20 -9.51
N LYS A 119 -5.00 11.10 -10.10
CA LYS A 119 -3.57 11.27 -9.89
C LYS A 119 -3.32 12.63 -9.22
N ALA A 120 -2.45 12.68 -8.22
CA ALA A 120 -2.12 13.94 -7.54
C ALA A 120 -0.61 14.03 -7.25
N PRO A 121 0.11 14.99 -7.86
CA PRO A 121 1.48 15.27 -7.50
C PRO A 121 1.53 15.95 -6.12
N TRP A 122 2.51 15.55 -5.30
CA TRP A 122 2.74 16.09 -3.97
C TRP A 122 1.44 16.30 -3.17
N PRO A 123 0.62 15.25 -2.96
CA PRO A 123 -0.69 15.38 -2.35
C PRO A 123 -0.61 15.84 -0.90
N ASP A 124 -1.60 16.58 -0.45
CA ASP A 124 -1.79 16.84 0.98
C ASP A 124 -2.16 15.56 1.71
N TRP A 125 -1.66 15.38 2.92
CA TRP A 125 -1.94 14.25 3.78
C TRP A 125 -2.83 14.66 4.95
N HIS A 126 -3.91 13.92 5.11
CA HIS A 126 -4.81 14.03 6.25
C HIS A 126 -4.70 12.70 7.01
N PRO A 127 -4.01 12.67 8.16
CA PRO A 127 -3.94 11.47 8.99
C PRO A 127 -5.35 10.99 9.36
N PRO A 128 -5.65 9.69 9.24
CA PRO A 128 -6.90 9.13 9.75
C PRO A 128 -7.09 9.42 11.22
N ASP A 129 -8.35 9.56 11.67
CA ASP A 129 -8.69 9.88 13.06
C ASP A 129 -8.12 8.87 14.05
N GLU A 130 -8.13 7.59 13.70
CA GLU A 130 -7.55 6.53 14.54
C GLU A 130 -6.03 6.67 14.70
N MET A 131 -5.36 7.20 13.67
CA MET A 131 -3.92 7.46 13.75
C MET A 131 -3.65 8.65 14.66
N ARG A 132 -4.43 9.72 14.56
CA ARG A 132 -4.37 10.89 15.45
C ARG A 132 -4.76 10.55 16.90
N ALA A 133 -5.69 9.63 17.09
CA ALA A 133 -6.06 9.14 18.42
C ALA A 133 -4.91 8.39 19.11
N ARG A 134 -4.06 7.70 18.34
CA ARG A 134 -2.87 7.01 18.86
C ARG A 134 -1.66 7.91 19.03
N ASP A 135 -1.53 8.92 18.17
CA ASP A 135 -0.46 9.92 18.26
C ASP A 135 -1.04 11.32 18.08
N TRP A 136 -1.29 11.99 19.20
CA TRP A 136 -1.84 13.34 19.25
C TRP A 136 -0.93 14.41 18.62
N ARG A 137 0.36 14.09 18.38
CA ARG A 137 1.33 15.02 17.76
C ARG A 137 1.10 15.14 16.24
N LEU A 138 0.35 14.22 15.65
CA LEU A 138 0.04 14.29 14.23
C LEU A 138 -0.83 15.50 13.91
N PRO A 139 -0.55 16.19 12.78
CA PRO A 139 -1.36 17.34 12.37
C PRO A 139 -2.74 16.87 11.89
N GLU A 140 -3.68 17.80 11.81
CA GLU A 140 -4.93 17.53 11.08
C GLU A 140 -4.67 17.46 9.57
N LYS A 141 -3.74 18.27 9.09
CA LYS A 141 -3.33 18.32 7.68
C LYS A 141 -1.83 18.57 7.56
N MET A 142 -1.16 17.83 6.67
CA MET A 142 0.20 18.13 6.23
C MET A 142 0.19 18.43 4.73
N SER A 143 0.78 19.54 4.31
CA SER A 143 0.92 19.84 2.87
C SER A 143 1.84 18.84 2.18
N GLY A 144 1.71 18.70 0.86
CA GLY A 144 2.66 17.91 0.06
C GLY A 144 4.09 18.43 0.22
N GLY A 145 5.06 17.53 0.10
CA GLY A 145 6.49 17.82 0.21
C GLY A 145 7.30 16.63 0.72
N VAL A 146 8.61 16.77 0.78
CA VAL A 146 9.56 15.69 1.11
C VAL A 146 9.37 15.07 2.49
N LYS A 147 8.73 15.77 3.43
CA LYS A 147 8.40 15.26 4.77
C LYS A 147 7.04 14.54 4.81
N ASN A 148 6.24 14.67 3.76
CA ASN A 148 4.90 14.09 3.71
C ASN A 148 4.99 12.58 3.42
N PRO A 149 4.30 11.72 4.20
CA PRO A 149 4.36 10.27 4.02
C PRO A 149 3.78 9.76 2.69
N LEU A 150 2.99 10.58 1.97
CA LEU A 150 2.46 10.20 0.65
C LEU A 150 3.49 10.40 -0.48
N GLY A 151 4.62 11.05 -0.21
CA GLY A 151 5.68 11.24 -1.20
C GLY A 151 5.30 12.13 -2.37
N ALA A 152 5.98 11.93 -3.50
CA ALA A 152 5.91 12.82 -4.66
C ALA A 152 4.64 12.69 -5.50
N MET A 153 3.93 11.56 -5.44
CA MET A 153 2.74 11.28 -6.26
C MET A 153 1.83 10.30 -5.53
N ALA A 154 0.50 10.44 -5.71
CA ALA A 154 -0.48 9.44 -5.32
C ALA A 154 -1.46 9.14 -6.45
N LEU A 155 -1.75 7.85 -6.65
CA LEU A 155 -2.79 7.30 -7.51
C LEU A 155 -3.91 6.80 -6.59
N TYR A 156 -5.08 7.40 -6.68
CA TYR A 156 -6.24 7.05 -5.86
C TYR A 156 -7.02 5.93 -6.53
N LEU A 157 -7.52 4.97 -5.73
CA LEU A 157 -8.20 3.77 -6.23
C LEU A 157 -9.70 3.88 -5.97
N GLY A 158 -10.49 3.99 -7.04
CA GLY A 158 -11.94 4.11 -7.00
C GLY A 158 -12.39 5.26 -6.09
N HIS A 159 -13.43 4.98 -5.33
CA HIS A 159 -13.93 5.84 -4.25
C HIS A 159 -13.45 5.38 -2.86
N SER A 160 -12.46 4.50 -2.83
CA SER A 160 -11.93 3.94 -1.59
C SER A 160 -10.91 4.89 -0.92
N LEU A 161 -10.47 4.51 0.28
CA LEU A 161 -9.37 5.18 0.97
C LEU A 161 -7.98 4.69 0.50
N TYR A 162 -7.94 3.69 -0.37
CA TYR A 162 -6.70 3.08 -0.82
C TYR A 162 -6.01 3.90 -1.92
N ARG A 163 -4.69 3.86 -1.90
CA ARG A 163 -3.83 4.59 -2.83
C ARG A 163 -2.57 3.78 -3.11
N ILE A 164 -2.02 4.00 -4.31
CA ILE A 164 -0.63 3.70 -4.61
C ILE A 164 0.09 5.05 -4.53
N HIS A 165 1.13 5.17 -3.70
CA HIS A 165 1.76 6.48 -3.48
C HIS A 165 3.27 6.36 -3.22
N GLY A 166 3.97 7.46 -3.35
CA GLY A 166 5.37 7.56 -2.97
C GLY A 166 5.60 7.41 -1.47
N THR A 167 6.80 7.66 -1.00
CA THR A 167 7.09 7.61 0.43
C THR A 167 8.26 8.53 0.79
N ASN A 168 8.24 9.05 2.02
CA ASN A 168 9.38 9.67 2.67
C ASN A 168 10.22 8.66 3.50
N ASP A 169 9.75 7.41 3.60
CA ASP A 169 10.43 6.30 4.29
C ASP A 169 10.76 5.18 3.29
N THR A 170 11.91 5.29 2.64
CA THR A 170 12.39 4.31 1.65
C THR A 170 12.69 2.95 2.27
N SER A 171 12.99 2.89 3.57
CA SER A 171 13.28 1.66 4.29
C SER A 171 12.04 0.76 4.46
N SER A 172 10.85 1.32 4.28
CA SER A 172 9.59 0.56 4.32
C SER A 172 9.35 -0.32 3.09
N ILE A 173 10.03 -0.04 1.95
CA ILE A 173 9.85 -0.81 0.72
C ILE A 173 10.31 -2.27 0.92
N GLY A 174 9.52 -3.20 0.39
CA GLY A 174 9.70 -4.65 0.61
C GLY A 174 9.16 -5.15 1.95
N ARG A 175 8.48 -4.31 2.74
CA ARG A 175 7.93 -4.67 4.05
C ARG A 175 6.41 -4.48 4.12
N ALA A 176 5.77 -5.15 5.08
CA ALA A 176 4.39 -4.91 5.46
C ALA A 176 4.36 -3.82 6.55
N ALA A 177 4.38 -2.54 6.16
CA ALA A 177 4.61 -1.41 7.06
C ALA A 177 3.52 -0.33 7.01
N SER A 178 2.59 -0.36 6.04
CA SER A 178 1.57 0.68 5.88
C SER A 178 0.27 0.35 6.66
N SER A 179 -0.63 1.31 6.69
CA SER A 179 -2.00 1.14 7.20
C SER A 179 -3.00 0.83 6.08
N GLY A 180 -2.58 0.06 5.06
CA GLY A 180 -3.42 -0.44 3.98
C GLY A 180 -3.06 0.07 2.59
N CYS A 181 -2.46 1.25 2.45
CA CYS A 181 -2.03 1.78 1.16
C CYS A 181 -0.73 1.12 0.66
N PHE A 182 -0.46 1.24 -0.63
CA PHE A 182 0.71 0.68 -1.30
C PHE A 182 1.77 1.76 -1.49
N ARG A 183 2.93 1.60 -0.82
CA ARG A 183 4.02 2.58 -0.91
C ARG A 183 5.03 2.16 -1.96
N MET A 184 5.51 3.13 -2.74
CA MET A 184 6.57 2.98 -3.73
C MET A 184 7.70 3.96 -3.45
N LEU A 185 8.89 3.70 -3.98
CA LEU A 185 9.92 4.75 -4.09
C LEU A 185 9.37 5.92 -4.92
N ASN A 186 9.75 7.15 -4.57
CA ASN A 186 9.26 8.33 -5.29
C ASN A 186 9.56 8.27 -6.79
N GLY A 187 10.76 7.86 -7.21
CA GLY A 187 11.08 7.69 -8.62
C GLY A 187 10.22 6.63 -9.33
N HIS A 188 9.90 5.53 -8.64
CA HIS A 188 9.03 4.47 -9.20
C HIS A 188 7.57 4.92 -9.35
N ILE A 189 7.02 5.67 -8.38
CA ILE A 189 5.64 6.14 -8.52
C ILE A 189 5.50 7.22 -9.60
N ILE A 190 6.53 8.04 -9.82
CA ILE A 190 6.56 9.00 -10.92
C ILE A 190 6.61 8.24 -12.25
N ASP A 191 7.47 7.22 -12.40
CA ASP A 191 7.54 6.38 -13.59
C ASP A 191 6.20 5.66 -13.83
N LEU A 192 5.62 4.98 -12.83
CA LEU A 192 4.32 4.33 -12.95
C LEU A 192 3.24 5.33 -13.36
N SER A 193 3.18 6.50 -12.72
CA SER A 193 2.19 7.55 -13.03
C SER A 193 2.26 8.06 -14.46
N SER A 194 3.42 8.05 -15.09
CA SER A 194 3.58 8.44 -16.50
C SER A 194 3.09 7.37 -17.49
N ARG A 195 3.01 6.10 -17.03
CA ARG A 195 2.63 4.95 -17.88
C ARG A 195 1.16 4.54 -17.75
N VAL A 196 0.45 4.98 -16.73
CA VAL A 196 -0.95 4.61 -16.48
C VAL A 196 -1.84 5.85 -16.52
N ASP A 197 -3.07 5.69 -16.99
CA ASP A 197 -4.08 6.76 -17.04
C ASP A 197 -5.17 6.57 -15.98
N ILE A 198 -6.00 7.58 -15.77
CA ILE A 198 -7.24 7.45 -15.02
C ILE A 198 -8.13 6.44 -15.74
N GLY A 199 -8.77 5.55 -14.99
CA GLY A 199 -9.56 4.44 -15.52
C GLY A 199 -8.79 3.12 -15.64
N VAL A 200 -7.45 3.12 -15.54
CA VAL A 200 -6.66 1.88 -15.56
C VAL A 200 -7.06 0.98 -14.40
N THR A 201 -7.28 -0.29 -14.71
CA THR A 201 -7.67 -1.33 -13.75
C THR A 201 -6.48 -1.72 -12.86
N VAL A 202 -6.72 -1.76 -11.55
CA VAL A 202 -5.79 -2.20 -10.52
C VAL A 202 -6.40 -3.40 -9.81
N THR A 203 -5.82 -4.57 -9.97
CA THR A 203 -6.23 -5.81 -9.29
C THR A 203 -5.28 -6.10 -8.14
N VAL A 204 -5.82 -6.16 -6.93
CA VAL A 204 -5.07 -6.48 -5.72
C VAL A 204 -5.37 -7.92 -5.33
N ILE A 205 -4.35 -8.74 -5.28
CA ILE A 205 -4.41 -10.15 -4.91
C ILE A 205 -3.56 -10.43 -3.67
N SER A 206 -3.94 -11.46 -2.93
CA SER A 206 -3.17 -11.88 -1.76
C SER A 206 -1.82 -12.48 -2.15
N ARG A 207 -1.78 -13.21 -3.27
CA ARG A 207 -0.59 -13.90 -3.78
C ARG A 207 -0.74 -14.24 -5.26
N LEU A 208 0.34 -14.14 -6.02
CA LEU A 208 0.40 -14.69 -7.37
C LEU A 208 0.20 -16.21 -7.36
N PRO A 209 -0.36 -16.77 -8.45
CA PRO A 209 -0.29 -18.22 -8.70
C PRO A 209 1.15 -18.74 -8.57
N PRO A 210 1.37 -19.96 -8.04
CA PRO A 210 2.72 -20.47 -7.74
C PRO A 210 3.67 -20.45 -8.94
N GLU A 211 3.16 -20.69 -10.13
CA GLU A 211 3.94 -20.68 -11.37
C GLU A 211 4.47 -19.29 -11.68
N LEU A 212 3.62 -18.28 -11.55
CA LEU A 212 3.99 -16.88 -11.79
C LEU A 212 4.88 -16.34 -10.67
N GLU A 213 4.61 -16.73 -9.42
CA GLU A 213 5.46 -16.36 -8.28
C GLU A 213 6.90 -16.84 -8.48
N LYS A 214 7.08 -18.09 -8.93
CA LYS A 214 8.41 -18.66 -9.25
C LYS A 214 9.09 -17.88 -10.37
N ILE A 215 8.39 -17.63 -11.49
CA ILE A 215 8.92 -16.86 -12.62
C ILE A 215 9.42 -15.48 -12.18
N VAL A 216 8.66 -14.78 -11.33
CA VAL A 216 9.06 -13.48 -10.80
C VAL A 216 10.25 -13.63 -9.86
N ALA A 217 10.21 -14.57 -8.92
CA ALA A 217 11.28 -14.78 -7.93
C ALA A 217 12.63 -15.08 -8.59
N ASP A 218 12.64 -15.89 -9.63
CA ASP A 218 13.87 -16.25 -10.37
C ASP A 218 14.50 -15.03 -11.08
N GLN A 219 13.71 -14.02 -11.38
CA GLN A 219 14.18 -12.82 -12.09
C GLN A 219 14.45 -11.64 -11.15
N VAL A 220 13.81 -11.60 -9.97
CA VAL A 220 13.86 -10.45 -9.05
C VAL A 220 14.54 -10.85 -7.76
N THR A 221 15.78 -10.39 -7.56
CA THR A 221 16.43 -10.46 -6.25
C THR A 221 15.89 -9.32 -5.39
N LEU A 222 14.99 -9.62 -4.44
CA LEU A 222 14.47 -8.61 -3.51
C LEU A 222 15.60 -8.13 -2.59
N PRO A 223 15.69 -6.82 -2.27
CA PRO A 223 16.78 -6.23 -1.50
C PRO A 223 17.03 -6.86 -0.12
N ASN A 224 16.06 -7.60 0.43
CA ASN A 224 16.14 -8.23 1.74
C ASN A 224 16.53 -9.72 1.73
N GLN A 225 16.85 -10.33 0.59
CA GLN A 225 17.24 -11.74 0.51
C GLN A 225 18.75 -11.98 0.34
N VAL A 226 19.56 -10.93 0.23
CA VAL A 226 21.00 -11.06 -0.07
C VAL A 226 21.82 -11.59 1.11
N ASP A 227 21.29 -11.69 2.34
CA ASP A 227 22.16 -11.91 3.52
C ASP A 227 22.03 -13.26 4.25
N SER A 228 21.22 -14.21 3.79
CA SER A 228 21.09 -15.52 4.48
C SER A 228 22.03 -16.61 3.95
N THR A 229 22.58 -16.44 2.73
CA THR A 229 23.46 -17.46 2.12
C THR A 229 24.96 -17.19 2.33
N LYS A 230 25.36 -15.97 2.69
CA LYS A 230 26.77 -15.61 2.89
C LYS A 230 27.32 -15.98 4.26
N LYS A 231 26.46 -16.33 5.24
CA LYS A 231 26.87 -16.62 6.64
C LYS A 231 27.26 -18.09 6.88
N ARG A 232 27.22 -18.93 5.84
CA ARG A 232 27.45 -20.39 6.00
C ARG A 232 28.82 -20.91 5.53
N ARG A 233 29.76 -20.03 5.14
CA ARG A 233 31.06 -20.46 4.59
C ARG A 233 32.31 -19.88 5.30
N VAL A 234 32.21 -19.54 6.58
CA VAL A 234 33.43 -19.25 7.37
C VAL A 234 33.31 -19.93 8.73
N SER A 235 33.58 -21.20 8.80
CA SER A 235 34.20 -21.84 9.98
C SER A 235 34.52 -23.28 9.60
N THR A 236 35.78 -23.55 9.40
CA THR A 236 36.53 -24.72 9.93
C THR A 236 37.84 -24.86 9.19
N THR A 237 38.85 -24.18 9.67
CA THR A 237 40.20 -24.73 9.59
C THR A 237 40.93 -24.31 10.88
N ARG A 238 40.89 -25.16 11.89
CA ARG A 238 41.81 -25.09 13.02
C ARG A 238 43.16 -25.65 12.52
N PRO A 239 44.26 -24.96 12.66
CA PRO A 239 45.58 -25.62 12.51
C PRO A 239 45.88 -26.45 13.73
N ASN A 240 46.16 -27.72 13.49
CA ASN A 240 46.72 -28.64 14.45
C ASN A 240 48.16 -28.18 14.80
N ARG A 241 48.44 -27.90 16.06
CA ARG A 241 49.81 -27.76 16.56
C ARG A 241 50.22 -29.09 17.18
N GLY A 242 51.12 -29.77 16.53
CA GLY A 242 52.00 -30.75 17.14
C GLY A 242 53.18 -30.08 17.85
#